data_071d1544fb11cab2734f219bada31668
#
_entry.id   071d1544fb11cab2734f219bada31668
#
_cell.length_a   1.000
_cell.length_b   1.000
_cell.length_c   1.000
_cell.angle_alpha   90.00
_cell.angle_beta   90.00
_cell.angle_gamma   90.00
#
_symmetry.space_group_name_H-M   'P 1'
#
loop_
_entity.id
_entity.type
_entity.pdbx_description
1 polymer ?
#
loop_
_entity_poly.entity_id
_entity_poly.type
_entity_poly.pdbx_seq_one_letter_code
_entity_poly.pdbx_strand_id
1 'polypeptide(L)'
;MPSMLDAVVVGAGPNGLTAAVELARRGFSVEVFEALDTVGGGARTEELTLPGFRHDPCSAVHPLGAGSPAFKAMPLGRYGLEWLHPELPMAHPWDDGTAAVLSRSVAETAASFGAQDAGTYRRLVAPYLTKWDTLARDFMSLPYSALPRDPLTLARFGVDGLPPSTWLMRRFRDDKARSLFAGLVAHVIAPLGGLATSAVGLVFALAAHTGGWPMPRGGSQSISDALAAYLRDLGGVVHTGFEVKRLDDLPPARAYVFDTSPTALARIAGLGQVYEKYRYGASVFKIDYALDGPVPWTAEEARRAGTVQVGPTSGEIGTALKQASGGTAPGTPFLITAQPSLVDPSRAPEGKHVFWAYGHVPHAWNGDLTDAIERQIERFAPGFRDRVLARATAGPPELAARNANYIGGDIACGAASGLQLMLRPKVTLFPYATKHPAVFICSSATPPGPGVHGMSGHNAAKAVWRRLRAA
;
A
#
# COMPACT_ATOMS: atom_id res chain seq x y z
N MET A 1 39.43 15.60 6.42
CA MET A 1 37.98 15.78 6.72
C MET A 1 37.25 14.70 5.96
N PRO A 2 36.25 14.01 6.51
CA PRO A 2 35.42 13.12 5.70
C PRO A 2 34.84 13.91 4.53
N SER A 3 34.87 13.34 3.35
CA SER A 3 34.30 13.97 2.15
C SER A 3 32.80 14.20 2.37
N MET A 4 32.31 15.40 2.04
CA MET A 4 30.88 15.72 2.13
C MET A 4 30.09 14.79 1.21
N LEU A 5 29.07 14.10 1.74
CA LEU A 5 28.21 13.23 0.98
C LEU A 5 27.34 14.02 -0.01
N ASP A 6 26.98 13.41 -1.12
CA ASP A 6 26.01 14.01 -2.05
C ASP A 6 24.59 13.95 -1.47
N ALA A 7 24.22 12.82 -0.87
CA ALA A 7 22.92 12.66 -0.26
C ALA A 7 22.93 11.77 0.98
N VAL A 8 22.09 12.13 1.96
CA VAL A 8 21.73 11.30 3.10
C VAL A 8 20.23 11.02 3.02
N VAL A 9 19.84 9.76 3.24
CA VAL A 9 18.44 9.34 3.28
C VAL A 9 18.08 8.92 4.71
N VAL A 10 16.98 9.41 5.24
CA VAL A 10 16.47 9.07 6.57
C VAL A 10 15.21 8.19 6.41
N GLY A 11 15.31 6.95 6.89
CA GLY A 11 14.32 5.89 6.72
C GLY A 11 14.65 4.94 5.58
N ALA A 12 14.76 3.65 5.90
CA ALA A 12 15.01 2.54 4.97
C ALA A 12 13.74 1.78 4.61
N GLY A 13 12.62 2.48 4.46
CA GLY A 13 11.43 1.96 3.82
C GLY A 13 11.57 1.89 2.30
N PRO A 14 10.61 1.27 1.57
CA PRO A 14 10.70 1.11 0.11
C PRO A 14 10.90 2.41 -0.66
N ASN A 15 10.36 3.54 -0.18
CA ASN A 15 10.55 4.83 -0.85
C ASN A 15 11.94 5.41 -0.57
N GLY A 16 12.42 5.36 0.68
CA GLY A 16 13.76 5.82 1.05
C GLY A 16 14.85 5.04 0.31
N LEU A 17 14.76 3.70 0.33
CA LEU A 17 15.68 2.84 -0.40
C LEU A 17 15.62 3.08 -1.92
N THR A 18 14.41 3.29 -2.48
CA THR A 18 14.29 3.63 -3.90
C THR A 18 14.95 4.98 -4.22
N ALA A 19 14.79 5.99 -3.36
CA ALA A 19 15.45 7.28 -3.54
C ALA A 19 16.97 7.13 -3.50
N ALA A 20 17.49 6.36 -2.54
CA ALA A 20 18.91 6.08 -2.40
C ALA A 20 19.48 5.37 -3.63
N VAL A 21 18.82 4.28 -4.09
CA VAL A 21 19.21 3.55 -5.31
C VAL A 21 19.22 4.46 -6.54
N GLU A 22 18.18 5.27 -6.72
CA GLU A 22 18.06 6.19 -7.85
C GLU A 22 19.16 7.26 -7.88
N LEU A 23 19.63 7.71 -6.73
CA LEU A 23 20.75 8.65 -6.61
C LEU A 23 22.08 7.93 -6.84
N ALA A 24 22.30 6.77 -6.20
CA ALA A 24 23.52 5.97 -6.37
C ALA A 24 23.72 5.52 -7.84
N ARG A 25 22.67 5.13 -8.56
CA ARG A 25 22.70 4.83 -10.01
C ARG A 25 23.18 6.00 -10.87
N ARG A 26 23.13 7.21 -10.36
CA ARG A 26 23.62 8.44 -11.03
C ARG A 26 25.03 8.83 -10.59
N GLY A 27 25.69 7.98 -9.81
CA GLY A 27 27.06 8.18 -9.34
C GLY A 27 27.20 9.08 -8.10
N PHE A 28 26.09 9.37 -7.40
CA PHE A 28 26.15 10.12 -6.16
C PHE A 28 26.51 9.22 -4.97
N SER A 29 27.31 9.75 -4.04
CA SER A 29 27.58 9.12 -2.75
C SER A 29 26.35 9.22 -1.86
N VAL A 30 25.84 8.06 -1.37
CA VAL A 30 24.57 7.99 -0.63
C VAL A 30 24.72 7.12 0.61
N GLU A 31 24.26 7.65 1.76
CA GLU A 31 24.11 6.88 2.98
C GLU A 31 22.67 6.92 3.46
N VAL A 32 22.16 5.80 3.98
CA VAL A 32 20.80 5.63 4.50
C VAL A 32 20.86 5.38 6.00
N PHE A 33 20.03 6.07 6.78
CA PHE A 33 19.92 5.92 8.23
C PHE A 33 18.53 5.41 8.60
N GLU A 34 18.48 4.25 9.25
CA GLU A 34 17.26 3.57 9.69
C GLU A 34 17.26 3.43 11.22
N ALA A 35 16.14 3.79 11.83
CA ALA A 35 16.00 3.75 13.29
C ALA A 35 15.96 2.34 13.87
N LEU A 36 15.39 1.39 13.13
CA LEU A 36 15.27 -0.01 13.55
C LEU A 36 16.49 -0.83 13.10
N ASP A 37 16.67 -2.00 13.72
CA ASP A 37 17.81 -2.89 13.42
C ASP A 37 17.77 -3.51 12.02
N THR A 38 16.62 -3.43 11.34
CA THR A 38 16.43 -3.96 9.99
C THR A 38 15.77 -2.92 9.09
N VAL A 39 16.08 -2.95 7.80
CA VAL A 39 15.37 -2.19 6.76
C VAL A 39 13.94 -2.69 6.60
N GLY A 40 13.05 -1.90 5.99
CA GLY A 40 11.75 -2.43 5.57
C GLY A 40 10.59 -1.44 5.69
N GLY A 41 10.57 -0.55 6.67
CA GLY A 41 9.43 0.34 6.89
C GLY A 41 8.12 -0.44 7.04
N GLY A 42 7.16 -0.22 6.14
CA GLY A 42 5.89 -0.97 6.08
C GLY A 42 5.95 -2.28 5.28
N ALA A 43 7.10 -2.63 4.68
CA ALA A 43 7.32 -3.87 3.94
C ALA A 43 8.29 -4.77 4.71
N ARG A 44 7.79 -5.39 5.78
CA ARG A 44 8.52 -6.29 6.67
C ARG A 44 7.86 -7.65 6.74
N THR A 45 8.64 -8.67 7.17
CA THR A 45 8.15 -10.01 7.45
C THR A 45 8.77 -10.50 8.75
N GLU A 46 7.94 -10.99 9.66
CA GLU A 46 8.33 -11.36 11.03
C GLU A 46 7.58 -12.61 11.50
N GLU A 47 8.13 -13.35 12.45
CA GLU A 47 7.42 -14.40 13.19
C GLU A 47 6.63 -13.76 14.33
N LEU A 48 5.33 -13.52 14.11
CA LEU A 48 4.47 -12.79 15.05
C LEU A 48 3.67 -13.72 15.99
N THR A 49 3.47 -14.97 15.60
CA THR A 49 2.62 -15.93 16.33
C THR A 49 3.44 -17.07 16.91
N LEU A 50 3.70 -18.08 16.13
CA LEU A 50 4.45 -19.27 16.51
C LEU A 50 5.73 -19.39 15.67
N PRO A 51 6.77 -20.08 16.17
CA PRO A 51 7.97 -20.32 15.38
C PRO A 51 7.67 -20.98 14.02
N GLY A 52 8.32 -20.49 12.96
CA GLY A 52 8.13 -20.96 11.60
C GLY A 52 6.93 -20.35 10.85
N PHE A 53 6.10 -19.56 11.52
CA PHE A 53 4.99 -18.83 10.88
C PHE A 53 5.42 -17.39 10.55
N ARG A 54 5.62 -17.09 9.28
CA ARG A 54 6.15 -15.83 8.78
C ARG A 54 5.02 -14.90 8.31
N HIS A 55 4.79 -13.83 9.04
CA HIS A 55 3.73 -12.84 8.80
C HIS A 55 4.29 -11.53 8.23
N ASP A 56 3.45 -10.81 7.52
CA ASP A 56 3.74 -9.44 7.10
C ASP A 56 2.99 -8.47 8.02
N PRO A 57 3.66 -7.76 8.94
CA PRO A 57 3.00 -6.92 9.95
C PRO A 57 2.13 -5.81 9.35
N CYS A 58 2.39 -5.37 8.14
CA CYS A 58 1.62 -4.33 7.47
C CYS A 58 1.18 -4.76 6.07
N SER A 59 1.98 -4.54 5.03
CA SER A 59 1.57 -4.87 3.66
C SER A 59 2.10 -6.25 3.24
N ALA A 60 1.27 -7.07 2.56
CA ALA A 60 1.62 -8.41 2.11
C ALA A 60 1.39 -8.62 0.60
N VAL A 61 0.50 -7.84 0.00
CA VAL A 61 0.08 -8.00 -1.41
C VAL A 61 0.41 -6.73 -2.18
N HIS A 62 1.10 -6.86 -3.31
CA HIS A 62 1.78 -5.73 -3.94
C HIS A 62 1.49 -5.55 -5.44
N PRO A 63 0.23 -5.35 -5.85
CA PRO A 63 -0.09 -5.11 -7.28
C PRO A 63 0.58 -3.85 -7.83
N LEU A 64 0.65 -2.79 -7.01
CA LEU A 64 1.33 -1.55 -7.40
C LEU A 64 2.86 -1.69 -7.36
N GLY A 65 3.40 -2.58 -6.55
CA GLY A 65 4.84 -2.89 -6.49
C GLY A 65 5.30 -3.60 -7.76
N ALA A 66 4.66 -4.71 -8.11
CA ALA A 66 4.96 -5.45 -9.35
C ALA A 66 4.70 -4.60 -10.61
N GLY A 67 3.68 -3.74 -10.58
CA GLY A 67 3.36 -2.78 -11.62
C GLY A 67 4.24 -1.52 -11.64
N SER A 68 5.07 -1.30 -10.61
CA SER A 68 5.80 -0.05 -10.42
C SER A 68 6.79 0.26 -11.54
N PRO A 69 6.70 1.44 -12.18
CA PRO A 69 7.72 1.88 -13.13
C PRO A 69 9.13 1.98 -12.52
N ALA A 70 9.24 2.34 -11.22
CA ALA A 70 10.52 2.41 -10.52
C ALA A 70 11.12 1.02 -10.33
N PHE A 71 10.35 0.06 -9.81
CA PHE A 71 10.86 -1.30 -9.57
C PHE A 71 11.16 -2.05 -10.87
N LYS A 72 10.32 -1.89 -11.91
CA LYS A 72 10.57 -2.46 -13.25
C LYS A 72 11.87 -1.96 -13.89
N ALA A 73 12.31 -0.75 -13.52
CA ALA A 73 13.56 -0.16 -14.03
C ALA A 73 14.82 -0.59 -13.24
N MET A 74 14.66 -1.42 -12.21
CA MET A 74 15.73 -1.92 -11.34
C MET A 74 15.85 -3.45 -11.48
N PRO A 75 17.06 -4.02 -11.43
CA PRO A 75 17.26 -5.47 -11.57
C PRO A 75 16.99 -6.23 -10.26
N LEU A 76 15.87 -5.94 -9.56
CA LEU A 76 15.58 -6.44 -8.21
C LEU A 76 15.53 -7.97 -8.14
N GLY A 77 15.18 -8.63 -9.24
CA GLY A 77 15.22 -10.09 -9.32
C GLY A 77 16.64 -10.68 -9.13
N ARG A 78 17.69 -9.95 -9.51
CA ARG A 78 19.09 -10.35 -9.25
C ARG A 78 19.47 -10.28 -7.77
N TYR A 79 18.69 -9.53 -6.99
CA TYR A 79 18.90 -9.33 -5.56
C TYR A 79 17.83 -10.08 -4.72
N GLY A 80 17.14 -11.07 -5.32
CA GLY A 80 16.29 -12.01 -4.62
C GLY A 80 14.80 -11.67 -4.60
N LEU A 81 14.33 -10.59 -5.24
CA LEU A 81 12.91 -10.30 -5.34
C LEU A 81 12.24 -11.18 -6.41
N GLU A 82 11.36 -12.06 -5.97
CA GLU A 82 10.53 -12.90 -6.83
C GLU A 82 9.05 -12.67 -6.53
N TRP A 83 8.26 -12.40 -7.56
CA TRP A 83 6.83 -12.20 -7.47
C TRP A 83 6.08 -13.51 -7.71
N LEU A 84 5.32 -13.93 -6.70
CA LEU A 84 4.43 -15.09 -6.76
C LEU A 84 3.00 -14.64 -6.97
N HIS A 85 2.31 -15.26 -7.92
CA HIS A 85 0.93 -14.92 -8.24
C HIS A 85 -0.03 -15.97 -7.69
N PRO A 86 -1.08 -15.57 -6.95
CA PRO A 86 -2.17 -16.49 -6.61
C PRO A 86 -2.90 -16.94 -7.88
N GLU A 87 -3.53 -18.10 -7.80
CA GLU A 87 -4.40 -18.60 -8.87
C GLU A 87 -5.51 -17.60 -9.19
N LEU A 88 -6.13 -17.08 -8.14
CA LEU A 88 -7.12 -16.02 -8.22
C LEU A 88 -6.65 -14.78 -7.39
N PRO A 89 -6.50 -13.61 -8.01
CA PRO A 89 -6.15 -12.37 -7.31
C PRO A 89 -7.00 -12.08 -6.10
N MET A 90 -8.35 -12.05 -6.28
CA MET A 90 -9.25 -11.66 -5.21
C MET A 90 -10.62 -12.32 -5.36
N ALA A 91 -11.24 -12.65 -4.23
CA ALA A 91 -12.62 -13.05 -4.14
C ALA A 91 -13.38 -12.17 -3.14
N HIS A 92 -14.66 -11.97 -3.40
CA HIS A 92 -15.59 -11.25 -2.57
C HIS A 92 -16.81 -12.14 -2.31
N PRO A 93 -16.82 -12.91 -1.19
CA PRO A 93 -17.87 -13.89 -0.90
C PRO A 93 -19.19 -13.25 -0.51
N TRP A 94 -20.28 -13.97 -0.80
CA TRP A 94 -21.66 -13.64 -0.47
C TRP A 94 -22.27 -14.69 0.46
N ASP A 95 -23.34 -14.31 1.16
CA ASP A 95 -24.06 -15.20 2.09
C ASP A 95 -24.69 -16.43 1.40
N ASP A 96 -24.89 -16.38 0.09
CA ASP A 96 -25.41 -17.49 -0.72
C ASP A 96 -24.34 -18.55 -1.08
N GLY A 97 -23.11 -18.40 -0.59
CA GLY A 97 -22.01 -19.30 -0.87
C GLY A 97 -21.32 -19.05 -2.21
N THR A 98 -21.72 -18.03 -2.96
CA THR A 98 -21.05 -17.60 -4.20
C THR A 98 -20.02 -16.50 -3.92
N ALA A 99 -19.20 -16.15 -4.93
CA ALA A 99 -18.31 -15.00 -4.84
C ALA A 99 -18.27 -14.20 -6.15
N ALA A 100 -18.15 -12.88 -6.04
CA ALA A 100 -17.62 -12.08 -7.15
C ALA A 100 -16.09 -12.17 -7.14
N VAL A 101 -15.46 -12.21 -8.31
CA VAL A 101 -14.01 -12.40 -8.41
C VAL A 101 -13.33 -11.29 -9.20
N LEU A 102 -12.14 -10.96 -8.80
CA LEU A 102 -11.18 -10.21 -9.60
C LEU A 102 -10.13 -11.19 -10.10
N SER A 103 -10.20 -11.55 -11.37
CA SER A 103 -9.23 -12.40 -12.07
C SER A 103 -8.24 -11.52 -12.87
N ARG A 104 -7.14 -12.10 -13.29
CA ARG A 104 -6.27 -11.47 -14.30
C ARG A 104 -6.99 -11.33 -15.65
N SER A 105 -7.96 -12.21 -15.93
CA SER A 105 -8.84 -12.15 -17.11
C SER A 105 -10.01 -11.19 -16.84
N VAL A 106 -10.14 -10.17 -17.69
CA VAL A 106 -11.32 -9.28 -17.66
C VAL A 106 -12.60 -10.08 -17.97
N ALA A 107 -12.51 -11.10 -18.81
CA ALA A 107 -13.65 -11.92 -19.17
C ALA A 107 -14.16 -12.73 -17.97
N GLU A 108 -13.27 -13.35 -17.20
CA GLU A 108 -13.61 -14.11 -15.99
C GLU A 108 -14.18 -13.19 -14.90
N THR A 109 -13.54 -12.03 -14.66
CA THR A 109 -14.08 -11.03 -13.73
C THR A 109 -15.49 -10.63 -14.14
N ALA A 110 -15.69 -10.29 -15.40
CA ALA A 110 -17.00 -9.87 -15.91
C ALA A 110 -18.05 -11.01 -15.84
N ALA A 111 -17.64 -12.26 -16.00
CA ALA A 111 -18.54 -13.41 -15.92
C ALA A 111 -19.02 -13.70 -14.49
N SER A 112 -18.30 -13.24 -13.45
CA SER A 112 -18.72 -13.36 -12.04
C SER A 112 -19.86 -12.41 -11.67
N PHE A 113 -20.17 -11.45 -12.53
CA PHE A 113 -21.30 -10.52 -12.38
C PHE A 113 -22.50 -11.01 -13.22
N GLY A 114 -23.69 -10.47 -12.96
CA GLY A 114 -24.83 -10.66 -13.84
C GLY A 114 -24.54 -10.18 -15.27
N ALA A 115 -25.17 -10.81 -16.27
CA ALA A 115 -24.90 -10.55 -17.69
C ALA A 115 -24.95 -9.07 -18.11
N GLN A 116 -25.78 -8.27 -17.42
CA GLN A 116 -25.93 -6.84 -17.68
C GLN A 116 -24.67 -6.05 -17.27
N ASP A 117 -23.99 -6.44 -16.20
CA ASP A 117 -22.84 -5.72 -15.67
C ASP A 117 -21.51 -6.17 -16.28
N ALA A 118 -21.47 -7.37 -16.86
CA ALA A 118 -20.32 -7.86 -17.62
C ALA A 118 -19.91 -6.87 -18.74
N GLY A 119 -20.89 -6.39 -19.51
CA GLY A 119 -20.65 -5.38 -20.54
C GLY A 119 -20.21 -4.02 -19.99
N THR A 120 -20.77 -3.61 -18.86
CA THR A 120 -20.43 -2.35 -18.18
C THR A 120 -19.00 -2.39 -17.66
N TYR A 121 -18.61 -3.48 -17.01
CA TYR A 121 -17.24 -3.65 -16.51
C TYR A 121 -16.21 -3.65 -17.65
N ARG A 122 -16.45 -4.41 -18.72
CA ARG A 122 -15.54 -4.42 -19.89
C ARG A 122 -15.36 -3.02 -20.47
N ARG A 123 -16.44 -2.26 -20.68
CA ARG A 123 -16.36 -0.88 -21.21
C ARG A 123 -15.60 0.05 -20.29
N LEU A 124 -15.65 -0.19 -18.98
CA LEU A 124 -14.95 0.63 -17.98
C LEU A 124 -13.45 0.38 -18.00
N VAL A 125 -12.98 -0.86 -18.09
CA VAL A 125 -11.55 -1.21 -17.96
C VAL A 125 -10.80 -1.31 -19.29
N ALA A 126 -11.45 -1.81 -20.36
CA ALA A 126 -10.80 -2.07 -21.64
C ALA A 126 -10.02 -0.90 -22.25
N PRO A 127 -10.48 0.36 -22.17
CA PRO A 127 -9.77 1.49 -22.75
C PRO A 127 -8.37 1.74 -22.16
N TYR A 128 -8.09 1.21 -20.97
CA TYR A 128 -6.86 1.48 -20.22
C TYR A 128 -5.88 0.31 -20.24
N LEU A 129 -6.32 -0.93 -20.55
CA LEU A 129 -5.50 -2.14 -20.41
C LEU A 129 -4.22 -2.08 -21.23
N THR A 130 -4.34 -1.79 -22.54
CA THR A 130 -3.19 -1.72 -23.47
C THR A 130 -2.30 -0.50 -23.23
N LYS A 131 -2.81 0.47 -22.50
CA LYS A 131 -2.14 1.76 -22.21
C LYS A 131 -1.70 1.88 -20.75
N TRP A 132 -1.88 0.83 -19.97
CA TRP A 132 -1.65 0.84 -18.53
C TRP A 132 -0.25 1.32 -18.15
N ASP A 133 0.81 0.81 -18.77
CA ASP A 133 2.19 1.20 -18.41
C ASP A 133 2.44 2.70 -18.64
N THR A 134 1.86 3.28 -19.68
CA THR A 134 1.96 4.73 -19.94
C THR A 134 1.12 5.51 -18.95
N LEU A 135 -0.13 5.10 -18.72
CA LEU A 135 -1.03 5.71 -17.75
C LEU A 135 -0.46 5.66 -16.34
N ALA A 136 0.07 4.51 -15.90
CA ALA A 136 0.68 4.34 -14.59
C ALA A 136 1.89 5.27 -14.41
N ARG A 137 2.76 5.40 -15.44
CA ARG A 137 3.85 6.38 -15.40
C ARG A 137 3.35 7.81 -15.28
N ASP A 138 2.32 8.16 -16.04
CA ASP A 138 1.81 9.51 -16.06
C ASP A 138 1.22 9.90 -14.69
N PHE A 139 0.26 9.16 -14.17
CA PHE A 139 -0.36 9.53 -12.89
C PHE A 139 0.58 9.33 -11.68
N MET A 140 1.45 8.30 -11.67
CA MET A 140 2.41 8.10 -10.58
C MET A 140 3.57 9.10 -10.61
N SER A 141 3.75 9.85 -11.67
CA SER A 141 4.79 10.88 -11.79
C SER A 141 4.25 12.31 -11.68
N LEU A 142 2.95 12.50 -11.54
CA LEU A 142 2.37 13.83 -11.31
C LEU A 142 2.77 14.37 -9.92
N PRO A 143 2.98 15.69 -9.79
CA PRO A 143 2.98 16.74 -10.80
C PRO A 143 4.32 16.96 -11.52
N TYR A 144 5.25 16.00 -11.42
CA TYR A 144 6.65 16.16 -11.85
C TYR A 144 6.91 15.96 -13.34
N SER A 145 6.03 15.26 -14.06
CA SER A 145 6.12 15.20 -15.51
C SER A 145 5.53 16.48 -16.10
N ALA A 146 6.35 17.25 -16.76
CA ALA A 146 5.91 18.53 -17.39
C ALA A 146 4.78 18.33 -18.40
N LEU A 147 4.74 17.17 -19.08
CA LEU A 147 3.68 16.78 -20.01
C LEU A 147 3.40 15.28 -19.86
N PRO A 148 2.13 14.86 -19.75
CA PRO A 148 1.78 13.45 -19.84
C PRO A 148 2.18 12.86 -21.19
N ARG A 149 2.56 11.59 -21.21
CA ARG A 149 2.92 10.88 -22.46
C ARG A 149 1.69 10.59 -23.32
N ASP A 150 0.58 10.29 -22.66
CA ASP A 150 -0.74 10.10 -23.31
C ASP A 150 -1.79 10.95 -22.60
N PRO A 151 -1.86 12.27 -22.95
CA PRO A 151 -2.77 13.21 -22.30
C PRO A 151 -4.24 12.86 -22.51
N LEU A 152 -4.59 12.24 -23.66
CA LEU A 152 -5.97 11.84 -23.94
C LEU A 152 -6.42 10.69 -23.04
N THR A 153 -5.58 9.67 -22.88
CA THR A 153 -5.87 8.56 -21.98
C THR A 153 -5.92 9.03 -20.53
N LEU A 154 -5.01 9.92 -20.12
CA LEU A 154 -5.02 10.48 -18.77
C LEU A 154 -6.26 11.34 -18.51
N ALA A 155 -6.67 12.17 -19.46
CA ALA A 155 -7.91 12.97 -19.37
C ALA A 155 -9.15 12.08 -19.27
N ARG A 156 -9.24 11.03 -20.09
CA ARG A 156 -10.31 10.03 -20.02
C ARG A 156 -10.34 9.34 -18.67
N PHE A 157 -9.18 8.91 -18.18
CA PHE A 157 -9.06 8.32 -16.85
C PHE A 157 -9.52 9.30 -15.76
N GLY A 158 -9.23 10.60 -15.91
CA GLY A 158 -9.73 11.65 -15.03
C GLY A 158 -11.26 11.71 -14.99
N VAL A 159 -11.92 11.59 -16.14
CA VAL A 159 -13.39 11.58 -16.23
C VAL A 159 -14.01 10.41 -15.46
N ASP A 160 -13.42 9.22 -15.55
CA ASP A 160 -13.91 8.03 -14.83
C ASP A 160 -13.43 7.98 -13.37
N GLY A 161 -12.25 8.50 -13.06
CA GLY A 161 -11.59 8.38 -11.77
C GLY A 161 -11.85 9.52 -10.79
N LEU A 162 -12.03 10.77 -11.23
CA LEU A 162 -12.26 11.91 -10.34
C LEU A 162 -13.61 11.87 -9.60
N PRO A 163 -14.71 11.37 -10.17
CA PRO A 163 -15.97 11.26 -9.43
C PRO A 163 -15.83 10.38 -8.19
N PRO A 164 -16.71 10.60 -7.19
CA PRO A 164 -16.90 9.65 -6.08
C PRO A 164 -17.22 8.25 -6.59
N SER A 165 -16.66 7.21 -5.94
CA SER A 165 -16.92 5.81 -6.34
C SER A 165 -18.40 5.44 -6.26
N THR A 166 -19.15 6.07 -5.36
CA THR A 166 -20.61 5.92 -5.28
C THR A 166 -21.36 6.33 -6.57
N TRP A 167 -20.80 7.26 -7.35
CA TRP A 167 -21.37 7.63 -8.66
C TRP A 167 -21.00 6.62 -9.73
N LEU A 168 -19.76 6.17 -9.75
CA LEU A 168 -19.31 5.17 -10.72
C LEU A 168 -20.04 3.84 -10.51
N MET A 169 -20.24 3.41 -9.25
CA MET A 169 -20.98 2.20 -8.91
C MET A 169 -22.46 2.21 -9.37
N ARG A 170 -23.08 3.39 -9.57
CA ARG A 170 -24.44 3.48 -10.16
C ARG A 170 -24.51 2.96 -11.59
N ARG A 171 -23.39 2.83 -12.30
CA ARG A 171 -23.35 2.22 -13.62
C ARG A 171 -23.61 0.70 -13.59
N PHE A 172 -23.41 0.05 -12.42
CA PHE A 172 -23.68 -1.36 -12.19
C PHE A 172 -25.09 -1.54 -11.64
N ARG A 173 -25.74 -2.62 -12.02
CA ARG A 173 -27.08 -3.01 -11.56
C ARG A 173 -27.02 -4.06 -10.47
N ASP A 174 -26.05 -4.99 -10.58
CA ASP A 174 -25.84 -6.07 -9.63
C ASP A 174 -24.99 -5.59 -8.44
N ASP A 175 -25.40 -5.98 -7.23
CA ASP A 175 -24.63 -5.67 -6.03
C ASP A 175 -23.30 -6.42 -5.99
N LYS A 176 -23.12 -7.56 -6.65
CA LYS A 176 -21.84 -8.26 -6.75
C LYS A 176 -20.78 -7.37 -7.41
N ALA A 177 -21.12 -6.74 -8.54
CA ALA A 177 -20.22 -5.82 -9.23
C ALA A 177 -19.93 -4.56 -8.40
N ARG A 178 -20.97 -3.99 -7.76
CA ARG A 178 -20.81 -2.81 -6.87
C ARG A 178 -19.92 -3.13 -5.68
N SER A 179 -20.11 -4.28 -5.05
CA SER A 179 -19.40 -4.67 -3.84
C SER A 179 -17.94 -4.98 -4.11
N LEU A 180 -17.63 -5.71 -5.18
CA LEU A 180 -16.25 -5.94 -5.60
C LEU A 180 -15.54 -4.59 -5.84
N PHE A 181 -16.19 -3.65 -6.55
CA PHE A 181 -15.62 -2.34 -6.79
C PHE A 181 -15.48 -1.52 -5.50
N ALA A 182 -16.48 -1.54 -4.62
CA ALA A 182 -16.42 -0.87 -3.31
C ALA A 182 -15.26 -1.41 -2.44
N GLY A 183 -15.05 -2.73 -2.46
CA GLY A 183 -13.94 -3.38 -1.77
C GLY A 183 -12.57 -2.95 -2.31
N LEU A 184 -12.42 -2.79 -3.63
CA LEU A 184 -11.20 -2.23 -4.22
C LEU A 184 -10.96 -0.79 -3.76
N VAL A 185 -12.01 0.02 -3.70
CA VAL A 185 -11.92 1.41 -3.21
C VAL A 185 -11.57 1.46 -1.72
N ALA A 186 -12.03 0.50 -0.93
CA ALA A 186 -11.82 0.46 0.50
C ALA A 186 -10.33 0.35 0.92
N HIS A 187 -9.44 -0.03 0.02
CA HIS A 187 -7.98 0.02 0.27
C HIS A 187 -7.47 1.45 0.56
N VAL A 188 -8.24 2.48 0.25
CA VAL A 188 -7.85 3.88 0.53
C VAL A 188 -8.13 4.33 1.97
N ILE A 189 -8.78 3.51 2.77
CA ILE A 189 -9.15 3.81 4.18
C ILE A 189 -9.90 5.15 4.29
N ALA A 190 -10.92 5.35 3.45
CA ALA A 190 -11.74 6.56 3.41
C ALA A 190 -13.18 6.24 2.97
N PRO A 191 -14.16 7.11 3.27
CA PRO A 191 -15.53 6.93 2.79
C PRO A 191 -15.61 6.87 1.27
N LEU A 192 -16.46 5.97 0.74
CA LEU A 192 -16.64 5.74 -0.71
C LEU A 192 -17.09 6.98 -1.48
N GLY A 193 -17.78 7.93 -0.82
CA GLY A 193 -18.30 9.16 -1.43
C GLY A 193 -17.26 10.27 -1.61
N GLY A 194 -15.99 10.04 -1.33
CA GLY A 194 -14.92 11.02 -1.49
C GLY A 194 -14.57 11.29 -2.96
N LEU A 195 -14.06 12.49 -3.24
CA LEU A 195 -13.52 12.86 -4.55
C LEU A 195 -12.33 11.95 -4.91
N ALA A 196 -12.24 11.56 -6.18
CA ALA A 196 -11.20 10.69 -6.74
C ALA A 196 -11.14 9.26 -6.16
N THR A 197 -12.13 8.82 -5.38
CA THR A 197 -12.18 7.43 -4.89
C THR A 197 -12.43 6.42 -6.00
N SER A 198 -13.10 6.80 -7.10
CA SER A 198 -13.22 5.96 -8.29
C SER A 198 -11.86 5.60 -8.89
N ALA A 199 -10.91 6.54 -8.89
CA ALA A 199 -9.56 6.27 -9.42
C ALA A 199 -8.87 5.14 -8.66
N VAL A 200 -9.07 5.03 -7.35
CA VAL A 200 -8.48 3.96 -6.54
C VAL A 200 -8.99 2.59 -6.99
N GLY A 201 -10.32 2.42 -7.10
CA GLY A 201 -10.90 1.17 -7.58
C GLY A 201 -10.45 0.81 -9.00
N LEU A 202 -10.40 1.79 -9.91
CA LEU A 202 -9.90 1.60 -11.28
C LEU A 202 -8.42 1.21 -11.30
N VAL A 203 -7.56 1.88 -10.52
CA VAL A 203 -6.13 1.57 -10.45
C VAL A 203 -5.90 0.14 -9.98
N PHE A 204 -6.59 -0.30 -8.94
CA PHE A 204 -6.46 -1.67 -8.45
C PHE A 204 -7.02 -2.70 -9.44
N ALA A 205 -8.17 -2.44 -10.06
CA ALA A 205 -8.72 -3.33 -11.10
C ALA A 205 -7.76 -3.45 -12.29
N LEU A 206 -7.22 -2.34 -12.79
CA LEU A 206 -6.27 -2.32 -13.90
C LEU A 206 -4.94 -2.99 -13.53
N ALA A 207 -4.42 -2.74 -12.32
CA ALA A 207 -3.21 -3.40 -11.83
C ALA A 207 -3.38 -4.93 -11.79
N ALA A 208 -4.53 -5.42 -11.31
CA ALA A 208 -4.81 -6.86 -11.27
C ALA A 208 -4.86 -7.47 -12.67
N HIS A 209 -5.50 -6.82 -13.63
CA HIS A 209 -5.60 -7.33 -15.01
C HIS A 209 -4.28 -7.27 -15.77
N THR A 210 -3.39 -6.36 -15.46
CA THR A 210 -2.13 -6.15 -16.19
C THR A 210 -0.92 -6.76 -15.49
N GLY A 211 -0.70 -6.41 -14.23
CA GLY A 211 0.43 -6.87 -13.41
C GLY A 211 0.11 -8.05 -12.50
N GLY A 212 -1.17 -8.36 -12.31
CA GLY A 212 -1.63 -9.35 -11.36
C GLY A 212 -1.72 -8.79 -9.92
N TRP A 213 -1.82 -9.72 -8.96
CA TRP A 213 -2.02 -9.43 -7.54
C TRP A 213 -0.98 -10.17 -6.68
N PRO A 214 0.33 -10.00 -6.96
CA PRO A 214 1.37 -10.87 -6.43
C PRO A 214 1.73 -10.56 -4.98
N MET A 215 2.32 -11.59 -4.37
CA MET A 215 3.06 -11.52 -3.11
C MET A 215 4.54 -11.83 -3.38
N PRO A 216 5.48 -11.23 -2.64
CA PRO A 216 6.88 -11.58 -2.82
C PRO A 216 7.20 -12.89 -2.08
N ARG A 217 8.03 -13.76 -2.69
CA ARG A 217 8.52 -14.98 -2.05
C ARG A 217 9.23 -14.66 -0.73
N GLY A 218 8.92 -15.42 0.31
CA GLY A 218 9.47 -15.22 1.65
C GLY A 218 8.86 -14.06 2.43
N GLY A 219 8.00 -13.24 1.79
CA GLY A 219 7.29 -12.11 2.40
C GLY A 219 7.77 -10.74 1.95
N SER A 220 7.09 -9.72 2.43
CA SER A 220 7.29 -8.33 2.00
C SER A 220 8.69 -7.78 2.29
N GLN A 221 9.39 -8.33 3.28
CA GLN A 221 10.77 -7.99 3.60
C GLN A 221 11.70 -8.09 2.39
N SER A 222 11.48 -9.09 1.51
CA SER A 222 12.32 -9.32 0.34
C SER A 222 12.37 -8.15 -0.64
N ILE A 223 11.35 -7.29 -0.66
CA ILE A 223 11.35 -6.06 -1.46
C ILE A 223 12.41 -5.09 -0.95
N SER A 224 12.42 -4.87 0.36
CA SER A 224 13.35 -3.94 1.00
C SER A 224 14.77 -4.48 1.02
N ASP A 225 14.92 -5.79 1.23
CA ASP A 225 16.22 -6.47 1.18
C ASP A 225 16.85 -6.38 -0.21
N ALA A 226 16.05 -6.61 -1.27
CA ALA A 226 16.52 -6.48 -2.65
C ALA A 226 16.96 -5.04 -2.99
N LEU A 227 16.19 -4.03 -2.54
CA LEU A 227 16.56 -2.64 -2.73
C LEU A 227 17.84 -2.28 -1.96
N ALA A 228 17.99 -2.73 -0.71
CA ALA A 228 19.17 -2.48 0.11
C ALA A 228 20.41 -3.22 -0.44
N ALA A 229 20.24 -4.45 -0.93
CA ALA A 229 21.33 -5.20 -1.58
C ALA A 229 21.79 -4.50 -2.86
N TYR A 230 20.84 -4.05 -3.69
CA TYR A 230 21.17 -3.28 -4.90
C TYR A 230 21.87 -1.94 -4.58
N LEU A 231 21.42 -1.24 -3.53
CA LEU A 231 22.09 -0.02 -3.09
C LEU A 231 23.54 -0.26 -2.67
N ARG A 232 23.81 -1.35 -1.92
CA ARG A 232 25.18 -1.72 -1.51
C ARG A 232 26.06 -2.07 -2.70
N ASP A 233 25.53 -2.76 -3.69
CA ASP A 233 26.25 -3.07 -4.94
C ASP A 233 26.63 -1.81 -5.73
N LEU A 234 25.83 -0.75 -5.61
CA LEU A 234 26.14 0.57 -6.16
C LEU A 234 27.07 1.42 -5.29
N GLY A 235 27.59 0.89 -4.18
CA GLY A 235 28.51 1.58 -3.25
C GLY A 235 27.80 2.42 -2.19
N GLY A 236 26.48 2.35 -2.06
CA GLY A 236 25.74 3.04 -0.98
C GLY A 236 25.84 2.29 0.34
N VAL A 237 25.70 3.03 1.45
CA VAL A 237 25.80 2.48 2.82
C VAL A 237 24.44 2.56 3.51
N VAL A 238 24.11 1.55 4.31
CA VAL A 238 22.90 1.52 5.13
C VAL A 238 23.29 1.30 6.58
N HIS A 239 22.95 2.28 7.42
CA HIS A 239 23.11 2.27 8.87
C HIS A 239 21.78 1.93 9.52
N THR A 240 21.68 0.82 10.24
CA THR A 240 20.50 0.42 11.02
C THR A 240 20.73 0.65 12.50
N GLY A 241 19.65 0.68 13.31
CA GLY A 241 19.73 0.97 14.74
C GLY A 241 20.09 2.43 15.04
N PHE A 242 19.90 3.35 14.08
CA PHE A 242 20.27 4.75 14.22
C PHE A 242 19.05 5.68 14.10
N GLU A 243 18.47 6.06 15.22
CA GLU A 243 17.34 7.00 15.26
C GLU A 243 17.81 8.44 15.06
N VAL A 244 17.42 9.07 13.97
CA VAL A 244 17.70 10.49 13.68
C VAL A 244 16.67 11.37 14.40
N LYS A 245 17.12 12.17 15.37
CA LYS A 245 16.29 13.09 16.16
C LYS A 245 16.39 14.54 15.71
N ARG A 246 17.54 14.93 15.16
CA ARG A 246 17.83 16.26 14.63
C ARG A 246 18.68 16.15 13.37
N LEU A 247 18.67 17.18 12.54
CA LEU A 247 19.45 17.22 11.31
C LEU A 247 20.97 17.11 11.58
N ASP A 248 21.41 17.64 12.71
CA ASP A 248 22.82 17.64 13.13
C ASP A 248 23.33 16.27 13.59
N ASP A 249 22.44 15.29 13.76
CA ASP A 249 22.84 13.90 14.05
C ASP A 249 23.41 13.21 12.79
N LEU A 250 23.21 13.81 11.60
CA LEU A 250 23.60 13.26 10.31
C LEU A 250 24.94 13.82 9.83
N PRO A 251 25.72 13.05 9.06
CA PRO A 251 26.91 13.57 8.42
C PRO A 251 26.59 14.70 7.45
N PRO A 252 27.55 15.64 7.23
CA PRO A 252 27.38 16.71 6.26
C PRO A 252 27.11 16.19 4.86
N ALA A 253 26.00 16.66 4.25
CA ALA A 253 25.59 16.27 2.91
C ALA A 253 25.02 17.44 2.11
N ARG A 254 25.07 17.34 0.78
CA ARG A 254 24.48 18.34 -0.12
C ARG A 254 22.96 18.25 -0.15
N ALA A 255 22.39 17.07 0.16
CA ALA A 255 20.94 16.84 0.23
C ALA A 255 20.58 15.84 1.33
N TYR A 256 19.45 16.08 2.01
CA TYR A 256 18.84 15.20 3.01
C TYR A 256 17.44 14.81 2.55
N VAL A 257 17.16 13.52 2.41
CA VAL A 257 15.92 12.98 1.85
C VAL A 257 15.21 12.14 2.90
N PHE A 258 14.01 12.54 3.29
CA PHE A 258 13.29 11.93 4.41
C PHE A 258 12.16 11.02 3.92
N ASP A 259 12.26 9.71 4.21
CA ASP A 259 11.18 8.73 4.11
C ASP A 259 10.46 8.63 5.46
N THR A 260 10.01 9.76 5.97
CA THR A 260 9.33 9.89 7.25
C THR A 260 7.99 10.60 7.11
N SER A 261 7.16 10.56 8.15
CA SER A 261 5.95 11.37 8.18
C SER A 261 6.30 12.87 8.08
N PRO A 262 5.41 13.69 7.48
CA PRO A 262 5.65 15.14 7.37
C PRO A 262 5.90 15.84 8.71
N THR A 263 5.20 15.40 9.76
CA THR A 263 5.37 15.95 11.11
C THR A 263 6.72 15.58 11.73
N ALA A 264 7.19 14.34 11.51
CA ALA A 264 8.52 13.91 11.95
C ALA A 264 9.62 14.69 11.20
N LEU A 265 9.51 14.82 9.88
CA LEU A 265 10.43 15.64 9.10
C LEU A 265 10.48 17.08 9.61
N ALA A 266 9.32 17.73 9.82
CA ALA A 266 9.29 19.12 10.29
C ALA A 266 9.99 19.28 11.64
N ARG A 267 9.83 18.32 12.55
CA ARG A 267 10.50 18.30 13.85
C ARG A 267 12.01 18.10 13.71
N ILE A 268 12.44 17.09 12.96
CA ILE A 268 13.87 16.72 12.81
C ILE A 268 14.65 17.84 12.11
N ALA A 269 14.08 18.41 11.04
CA ALA A 269 14.75 19.43 10.24
C ALA A 269 14.45 20.88 10.67
N GLY A 270 13.78 21.09 11.81
CA GLY A 270 13.50 22.43 12.35
C GLY A 270 12.65 23.31 11.43
N LEU A 271 11.71 22.73 10.66
CA LEU A 271 10.93 23.45 9.65
C LEU A 271 9.70 24.19 10.24
N GLY A 272 9.50 24.14 11.54
CA GLY A 272 8.36 24.76 12.22
C GLY A 272 7.04 24.13 11.78
N GLN A 273 5.99 24.94 11.61
CA GLN A 273 4.63 24.50 11.37
C GLN A 273 4.30 24.25 9.88
N VAL A 274 5.29 23.91 9.04
CA VAL A 274 5.10 23.81 7.59
C VAL A 274 4.07 22.76 7.17
N TYR A 275 3.83 21.75 8.03
CA TYR A 275 2.85 20.68 7.81
C TYR A 275 1.74 20.64 8.87
N GLU A 276 1.48 21.72 9.58
CA GLU A 276 0.44 21.85 10.62
C GLU A 276 -0.96 21.46 10.11
N LYS A 277 -1.27 21.78 8.83
CA LYS A 277 -2.55 21.46 8.21
C LYS A 277 -2.62 20.03 7.66
N TYR A 278 -1.53 19.27 7.71
CA TYR A 278 -1.54 17.88 7.26
C TYR A 278 -2.31 17.01 8.24
N ARG A 279 -3.24 16.21 7.73
CA ARG A 279 -4.12 15.37 8.53
C ARG A 279 -3.78 13.91 8.34
N TYR A 280 -3.79 13.15 9.44
CA TYR A 280 -3.73 11.70 9.42
C TYR A 280 -5.13 11.12 9.38
N GLY A 281 -5.29 9.94 8.75
CA GLY A 281 -6.57 9.30 8.48
C GLY A 281 -7.01 8.33 9.55
N ALA A 282 -8.09 7.61 9.26
CA ALA A 282 -8.48 6.43 10.02
C ALA A 282 -7.36 5.38 9.99
N SER A 283 -7.41 4.46 10.92
CA SER A 283 -6.44 3.40 11.12
C SER A 283 -7.04 2.03 10.78
N VAL A 284 -6.28 0.99 11.08
CA VAL A 284 -6.72 -0.41 10.99
C VAL A 284 -6.49 -1.12 12.31
N PHE A 285 -7.29 -2.16 12.56
CA PHE A 285 -7.02 -3.19 13.55
C PHE A 285 -6.75 -4.48 12.79
N LYS A 286 -5.55 -5.01 12.94
CA LYS A 286 -5.05 -6.15 12.19
C LYS A 286 -4.88 -7.36 13.11
N ILE A 287 -5.14 -8.54 12.59
CA ILE A 287 -4.85 -9.81 13.23
C ILE A 287 -4.08 -10.70 12.27
N ASP A 288 -2.97 -11.23 12.73
CA ASP A 288 -2.18 -12.27 12.08
C ASP A 288 -2.47 -13.62 12.76
N TYR A 289 -2.75 -14.65 11.96
CA TYR A 289 -3.12 -15.96 12.44
C TYR A 289 -2.14 -17.06 11.98
N ALA A 290 -1.73 -17.93 12.90
CA ALA A 290 -1.21 -19.25 12.60
C ALA A 290 -2.39 -20.23 12.59
N LEU A 291 -2.58 -20.97 11.50
CA LEU A 291 -3.73 -21.84 11.30
C LEU A 291 -3.32 -23.31 11.12
N ASP A 292 -4.19 -24.21 11.63
CA ASP A 292 -4.12 -25.65 11.42
C ASP A 292 -4.85 -26.06 10.12
N GLY A 293 -4.33 -25.61 9.01
CA GLY A 293 -4.90 -25.82 7.68
C GLY A 293 -5.45 -24.53 7.05
N PRO A 294 -5.96 -24.61 5.80
CA PRO A 294 -6.48 -23.45 5.08
C PRO A 294 -7.78 -22.92 5.69
N VAL A 295 -8.10 -21.64 5.44
CA VAL A 295 -9.38 -21.06 5.84
C VAL A 295 -10.53 -21.78 5.16
N PRO A 296 -11.56 -22.23 5.90
CA PRO A 296 -12.63 -23.08 5.38
C PRO A 296 -13.74 -22.26 4.68
N TRP A 297 -13.38 -21.40 3.71
CA TRP A 297 -14.34 -20.59 2.98
C TRP A 297 -15.44 -21.43 2.34
N THR A 298 -16.69 -20.98 2.46
CA THR A 298 -17.84 -21.61 1.82
C THR A 298 -17.75 -21.46 0.29
N ALA A 299 -17.44 -20.25 -0.19
CA ALA A 299 -17.24 -19.99 -1.61
C ALA A 299 -15.94 -20.63 -2.12
N GLU A 300 -16.02 -21.41 -3.19
CA GLU A 300 -14.85 -22.10 -3.77
C GLU A 300 -13.79 -21.13 -4.26
N GLU A 301 -14.21 -20.03 -4.88
CA GLU A 301 -13.32 -19.00 -5.39
C GLU A 301 -12.49 -18.36 -4.27
N ALA A 302 -13.07 -18.19 -3.06
CA ALA A 302 -12.36 -17.65 -1.91
C ALA A 302 -11.25 -18.59 -1.41
N ARG A 303 -11.40 -19.92 -1.59
CA ARG A 303 -10.36 -20.90 -1.25
C ARG A 303 -9.12 -20.79 -2.12
N ARG A 304 -9.25 -20.27 -3.36
CA ARG A 304 -8.18 -20.12 -4.35
C ARG A 304 -7.64 -18.69 -4.44
N ALA A 305 -8.29 -17.76 -3.75
CA ALA A 305 -7.94 -16.33 -3.82
C ALA A 305 -6.79 -15.98 -2.88
N GLY A 306 -5.83 -15.22 -3.37
CA GLY A 306 -4.76 -14.65 -2.53
C GLY A 306 -5.29 -13.61 -1.54
N THR A 307 -6.32 -12.87 -1.94
CA THR A 307 -7.03 -11.89 -1.10
C THR A 307 -8.52 -12.21 -1.06
N VAL A 308 -9.12 -12.14 0.13
CA VAL A 308 -10.58 -12.23 0.29
C VAL A 308 -11.08 -10.97 0.98
N GLN A 309 -12.06 -10.32 0.35
CA GLN A 309 -12.72 -9.14 0.91
C GLN A 309 -14.03 -9.54 1.54
N VAL A 310 -14.19 -9.31 2.84
CA VAL A 310 -15.34 -9.75 3.63
C VAL A 310 -16.22 -8.57 4.02
N GLY A 311 -17.46 -8.59 3.55
CA GLY A 311 -18.46 -7.56 3.70
C GLY A 311 -19.33 -7.55 2.43
N PRO A 312 -20.46 -8.28 2.40
CA PRO A 312 -21.08 -8.73 1.16
C PRO A 312 -21.64 -7.60 0.30
N THR A 313 -22.19 -6.53 0.87
CA THR A 313 -22.81 -5.47 0.09
C THR A 313 -22.00 -4.17 0.10
N SER A 314 -22.11 -3.41 -0.98
CA SER A 314 -21.50 -2.07 -1.06
C SER A 314 -22.03 -1.12 0.04
N GLY A 315 -23.25 -1.38 0.54
CA GLY A 315 -23.86 -0.66 1.65
C GLY A 315 -23.19 -0.97 2.99
N GLU A 316 -22.91 -2.26 3.28
CA GLU A 316 -22.19 -2.68 4.48
C GLU A 316 -20.75 -2.12 4.48
N ILE A 317 -20.04 -2.23 3.35
CA ILE A 317 -18.71 -1.65 3.17
C ILE A 317 -18.73 -0.14 3.43
N GLY A 318 -19.64 0.57 2.78
CA GLY A 318 -19.76 2.03 2.93
C GLY A 318 -20.09 2.46 4.36
N THR A 319 -20.92 1.68 5.08
CA THR A 319 -21.27 1.92 6.48
C THR A 319 -20.07 1.74 7.39
N ALA A 320 -19.32 0.63 7.25
CA ALA A 320 -18.13 0.37 8.06
C ALA A 320 -17.06 1.46 7.86
N LEU A 321 -16.78 1.85 6.61
CA LEU A 321 -15.83 2.93 6.30
C LEU A 321 -16.26 4.29 6.86
N LYS A 322 -17.56 4.60 6.78
CA LYS A 322 -18.12 5.84 7.33
C LYS A 322 -17.99 5.88 8.85
N GLN A 323 -18.29 4.76 9.54
CA GLN A 323 -18.13 4.64 10.99
C GLN A 323 -16.68 4.86 11.41
N ALA A 324 -15.73 4.13 10.83
CA ALA A 324 -14.31 4.27 11.14
C ALA A 324 -13.81 5.70 10.91
N SER A 325 -14.16 6.33 9.79
CA SER A 325 -13.78 7.71 9.50
C SER A 325 -14.50 8.75 10.38
N GLY A 326 -15.67 8.39 10.91
CA GLY A 326 -16.50 9.22 11.79
C GLY A 326 -16.19 9.07 13.28
N GLY A 327 -15.17 8.30 13.66
CA GLY A 327 -14.76 8.14 15.06
C GLY A 327 -15.41 6.98 15.80
N THR A 328 -16.12 6.08 15.10
CA THR A 328 -16.78 4.91 15.70
C THR A 328 -16.22 3.63 15.10
N ALA A 329 -15.78 2.68 15.94
CA ALA A 329 -15.39 1.37 15.46
C ALA A 329 -16.62 0.60 14.95
N PRO A 330 -16.55 -0.04 13.76
CA PRO A 330 -17.69 -0.74 13.21
C PRO A 330 -17.95 -2.06 13.94
N GLY A 331 -19.20 -2.30 14.34
CA GLY A 331 -19.60 -3.58 14.94
C GLY A 331 -19.63 -4.74 13.92
N THR A 332 -19.80 -4.41 12.64
CA THR A 332 -19.69 -5.33 11.50
C THR A 332 -18.66 -4.76 10.54
N PRO A 333 -17.36 -5.03 10.77
CA PRO A 333 -16.30 -4.44 9.97
C PRO A 333 -16.25 -5.03 8.56
N PHE A 334 -15.95 -4.19 7.56
CA PHE A 334 -15.44 -4.66 6.29
C PHE A 334 -14.00 -5.13 6.50
N LEU A 335 -13.67 -6.32 5.98
CA LEU A 335 -12.33 -6.88 6.14
C LEU A 335 -11.62 -7.01 4.79
N ILE A 336 -10.34 -6.70 4.80
CA ILE A 336 -9.40 -7.12 3.78
C ILE A 336 -8.54 -8.21 4.40
N THR A 337 -8.48 -9.37 3.74
CA THR A 337 -7.72 -10.52 4.21
C THR A 337 -6.73 -11.01 3.18
N ALA A 338 -5.68 -11.70 3.60
CA ALA A 338 -4.79 -12.40 2.68
C ALA A 338 -4.38 -13.78 3.21
N GLN A 339 -4.09 -14.67 2.26
CA GLN A 339 -3.72 -16.07 2.47
C GLN A 339 -2.32 -16.34 1.89
N PRO A 340 -1.24 -15.78 2.50
CA PRO A 340 0.10 -15.83 1.91
C PRO A 340 0.61 -17.25 1.67
N SER A 341 0.32 -18.20 2.54
CA SER A 341 0.79 -19.59 2.42
C SER A 341 0.10 -20.39 1.30
N LEU A 342 -1.02 -19.92 0.73
CA LEU A 342 -1.58 -20.50 -0.51
C LEU A 342 -0.68 -20.23 -1.71
N VAL A 343 0.04 -19.12 -1.67
CA VAL A 343 0.90 -18.64 -2.77
C VAL A 343 2.35 -19.02 -2.52
N ASP A 344 2.78 -18.96 -1.26
CA ASP A 344 4.13 -19.26 -0.81
C ASP A 344 4.11 -20.22 0.39
N PRO A 345 4.27 -21.52 0.14
CA PRO A 345 4.28 -22.52 1.21
C PRO A 345 5.41 -22.34 2.24
N SER A 346 6.46 -21.60 1.90
CA SER A 346 7.58 -21.32 2.83
C SER A 346 7.19 -20.40 4.00
N ARG A 347 5.96 -19.87 3.99
CA ARG A 347 5.45 -18.95 5.02
C ARG A 347 4.99 -19.65 6.30
N ALA A 348 4.75 -20.95 6.28
CA ALA A 348 4.31 -21.74 7.43
C ALA A 348 4.92 -23.14 7.38
N PRO A 349 4.94 -23.88 8.50
CA PRO A 349 5.29 -25.30 8.51
C PRO A 349 4.37 -26.12 7.61
N GLU A 350 4.83 -27.30 7.18
CA GLU A 350 4.07 -28.19 6.29
C GLU A 350 2.66 -28.48 6.84
N GLY A 351 1.64 -28.36 5.99
CA GLY A 351 0.23 -28.54 6.34
C GLY A 351 -0.38 -27.41 7.18
N LYS A 352 0.40 -26.39 7.53
CA LYS A 352 -0.06 -25.22 8.28
C LYS A 352 -0.17 -23.99 7.37
N HIS A 353 -0.88 -22.97 7.86
CA HIS A 353 -1.11 -21.77 7.07
C HIS A 353 -0.93 -20.50 7.89
N VAL A 354 -0.46 -19.43 7.23
CA VAL A 354 -0.59 -18.06 7.73
C VAL A 354 -1.77 -17.39 7.05
N PHE A 355 -2.49 -16.62 7.82
CA PHE A 355 -3.61 -15.81 7.37
C PHE A 355 -3.58 -14.49 8.12
N TRP A 356 -3.98 -13.40 7.49
CA TRP A 356 -4.23 -12.16 8.19
C TRP A 356 -5.51 -11.49 7.73
N ALA A 357 -6.09 -10.73 8.63
CA ALA A 357 -7.25 -9.90 8.38
C ALA A 357 -7.09 -8.54 9.04
N TYR A 358 -7.59 -7.49 8.42
CA TYR A 358 -7.77 -6.22 9.10
C TYR A 358 -9.12 -5.59 8.79
N GLY A 359 -9.66 -4.88 9.79
CA GLY A 359 -10.80 -3.99 9.66
C GLY A 359 -10.37 -2.54 9.91
N HIS A 360 -11.10 -1.58 9.32
CA HIS A 360 -10.86 -0.16 9.54
C HIS A 360 -11.41 0.29 10.89
N VAL A 361 -10.63 1.11 11.60
CA VAL A 361 -10.98 1.68 12.90
C VAL A 361 -10.68 3.19 12.92
N PRO A 362 -11.22 3.95 13.89
CA PRO A 362 -10.90 5.36 13.99
C PRO A 362 -9.40 5.64 14.23
N HIS A 363 -8.98 6.84 13.89
CA HIS A 363 -7.64 7.34 14.20
C HIS A 363 -7.36 7.25 15.71
N ALA A 364 -6.19 6.71 16.07
CA ALA A 364 -5.76 6.53 17.46
C ALA A 364 -6.74 5.73 18.36
N TRP A 365 -7.60 4.91 17.77
CA TRP A 365 -8.50 4.04 18.51
C TRP A 365 -7.71 2.99 19.31
N ASN A 366 -8.16 2.69 20.55
CA ASN A 366 -7.46 1.80 21.47
C ASN A 366 -8.32 0.61 21.96
N GLY A 367 -9.40 0.28 21.26
CA GLY A 367 -10.23 -0.87 21.59
C GLY A 367 -9.75 -2.17 20.97
N ASP A 368 -10.54 -3.23 21.13
CA ASP A 368 -10.32 -4.55 20.55
C ASP A 368 -11.43 -4.88 19.53
N LEU A 369 -11.04 -5.23 18.31
CA LEU A 369 -11.95 -5.61 17.22
C LEU A 369 -11.91 -7.12 16.93
N THR A 370 -11.17 -7.90 17.71
CA THR A 370 -10.88 -9.31 17.45
C THR A 370 -12.16 -10.12 17.23
N ASP A 371 -13.09 -10.04 18.17
CA ASP A 371 -14.31 -10.83 18.10
C ASP A 371 -15.23 -10.42 16.93
N ALA A 372 -15.29 -9.12 16.60
CA ALA A 372 -16.04 -8.63 15.45
C ALA A 372 -15.42 -9.10 14.10
N ILE A 373 -14.10 -9.11 14.00
CA ILE A 373 -13.37 -9.64 12.84
C ILE A 373 -13.63 -11.14 12.69
N GLU A 374 -13.47 -11.91 13.76
CA GLU A 374 -13.67 -13.36 13.73
C GLU A 374 -15.13 -13.75 13.42
N ARG A 375 -16.12 -13.03 13.95
CA ARG A 375 -17.54 -13.24 13.58
C ARG A 375 -17.77 -13.02 12.08
N GLN A 376 -17.14 -11.99 11.50
CA GLN A 376 -17.25 -11.73 10.07
C GLN A 376 -16.60 -12.83 9.25
N ILE A 377 -15.45 -13.35 9.67
CA ILE A 377 -14.79 -14.47 8.97
C ILE A 377 -15.66 -15.73 9.10
N GLU A 378 -16.14 -16.08 10.29
CA GLU A 378 -17.02 -17.24 10.54
C GLU A 378 -18.31 -17.21 9.71
N ARG A 379 -18.85 -16.03 9.39
CA ARG A 379 -20.03 -15.88 8.53
C ARG A 379 -19.81 -16.51 7.15
N PHE A 380 -18.61 -16.42 6.61
CA PHE A 380 -18.27 -16.91 5.27
C PHE A 380 -17.32 -18.13 5.26
N ALA A 381 -16.76 -18.45 6.41
CA ALA A 381 -15.85 -19.57 6.64
C ALA A 381 -16.18 -20.29 7.95
N PRO A 382 -17.31 -21.01 8.05
CA PRO A 382 -17.72 -21.69 9.26
C PRO A 382 -16.65 -22.69 9.73
N GLY A 383 -16.33 -22.66 11.03
CA GLY A 383 -15.25 -23.45 11.64
C GLY A 383 -13.84 -22.81 11.52
N PHE A 384 -13.77 -21.53 11.13
CA PHE A 384 -12.49 -20.81 11.10
C PHE A 384 -11.82 -20.78 12.47
N ARG A 385 -12.58 -20.48 13.55
CA ARG A 385 -12.04 -20.40 14.91
C ARG A 385 -11.38 -21.69 15.38
N ASP A 386 -11.89 -22.84 14.94
CA ASP A 386 -11.33 -24.16 15.25
C ASP A 386 -9.97 -24.41 14.57
N ARG A 387 -9.65 -23.64 13.54
CA ARG A 387 -8.36 -23.70 12.84
C ARG A 387 -7.28 -22.82 13.46
N VAL A 388 -7.63 -21.93 14.38
CA VAL A 388 -6.70 -20.95 14.94
C VAL A 388 -5.79 -21.61 15.98
N LEU A 389 -4.50 -21.73 15.65
CA LEU A 389 -3.45 -22.20 16.57
C LEU A 389 -2.95 -21.06 17.47
N ALA A 390 -2.74 -19.89 16.89
CA ALA A 390 -2.34 -18.67 17.58
C ALA A 390 -2.71 -17.44 16.75
N ARG A 391 -2.79 -16.29 17.43
CA ARG A 391 -3.02 -15.00 16.82
C ARG A 391 -2.15 -13.92 17.44
N ALA A 392 -1.81 -12.89 16.65
CA ALA A 392 -1.18 -11.66 17.09
C ALA A 392 -2.02 -10.49 16.61
N THR A 393 -2.42 -9.60 17.51
CA THR A 393 -3.22 -8.43 17.21
C THR A 393 -2.38 -7.16 17.17
N ALA A 394 -2.74 -6.21 16.31
CA ALA A 394 -2.14 -4.89 16.27
C ALA A 394 -3.22 -3.85 15.97
N GLY A 395 -3.57 -3.06 16.96
CA GLY A 395 -4.36 -1.85 16.82
C GLY A 395 -3.50 -0.61 16.55
N PRO A 396 -4.10 0.57 16.50
CA PRO A 396 -3.37 1.82 16.26
C PRO A 396 -2.18 2.07 17.19
N PRO A 397 -2.23 1.80 18.51
CA PRO A 397 -1.06 1.96 19.38
C PRO A 397 0.10 1.05 19.01
N GLU A 398 -0.16 -0.24 18.75
CA GLU A 398 0.85 -1.23 18.40
C GLU A 398 1.45 -0.93 17.02
N LEU A 399 0.63 -0.51 16.06
CA LEU A 399 1.09 -0.09 14.72
C LEU A 399 2.01 1.14 14.82
N ALA A 400 1.65 2.14 15.63
CA ALA A 400 2.46 3.33 15.85
C ALA A 400 3.80 3.00 16.57
N ALA A 401 3.79 2.03 17.50
CA ALA A 401 4.99 1.55 18.16
C ALA A 401 5.94 0.80 17.20
N ARG A 402 5.39 0.05 16.25
CA ARG A 402 6.18 -0.65 15.21
C ARG A 402 6.80 0.28 14.17
N ASN A 403 6.12 1.36 13.84
CA ASN A 403 6.60 2.32 12.86
C ASN A 403 6.17 3.74 13.25
N ALA A 404 7.13 4.55 13.65
CA ALA A 404 6.92 5.94 14.10
C ALA A 404 6.24 6.84 13.04
N ASN A 405 6.16 6.40 11.80
CA ASN A 405 5.44 7.11 10.72
C ASN A 405 3.94 6.81 10.69
N TYR A 406 3.46 5.79 11.42
CA TYR A 406 2.05 5.44 11.53
C TYR A 406 1.36 6.24 12.63
N ILE A 407 1.29 7.54 12.44
CA ILE A 407 0.71 8.49 13.41
C ILE A 407 -0.74 8.14 13.67
N GLY A 408 -1.07 7.80 14.94
CA GLY A 408 -2.39 7.32 15.33
C GLY A 408 -2.82 6.00 14.64
N GLY A 409 -1.83 5.20 14.18
CA GLY A 409 -2.04 3.95 13.47
C GLY A 409 -2.41 4.11 11.99
N ASP A 410 -2.33 5.32 11.42
CA ASP A 410 -2.57 5.55 9.99
C ASP A 410 -1.45 4.96 9.14
N ILE A 411 -1.67 3.75 8.62
CA ILE A 411 -0.72 3.02 7.77
C ILE A 411 -0.53 3.65 6.38
N ALA A 412 -1.41 4.58 5.97
CA ALA A 412 -1.32 5.31 4.72
C ALA A 412 -0.47 6.59 4.82
N CYS A 413 -0.02 6.93 6.05
CA CYS A 413 0.77 8.13 6.33
C CYS A 413 0.08 9.42 5.83
N GLY A 414 -1.24 9.50 6.01
CA GLY A 414 -2.04 10.68 5.70
C GLY A 414 -3.44 10.41 5.19
N ALA A 415 -4.40 11.19 5.67
CA ALA A 415 -5.81 11.05 5.31
C ALA A 415 -6.02 11.12 3.80
N ALA A 416 -6.73 10.16 3.26
CA ALA A 416 -7.11 10.10 1.85
C ALA A 416 -8.46 10.81 1.63
N SER A 417 -8.54 12.09 1.99
CA SER A 417 -9.77 12.87 1.93
C SER A 417 -9.55 14.23 1.27
N GLY A 418 -10.58 14.70 0.56
CA GLY A 418 -10.58 16.00 -0.09
C GLY A 418 -9.36 16.21 -0.99
N LEU A 419 -8.84 17.43 -0.99
CA LEU A 419 -7.68 17.79 -1.80
C LEU A 419 -6.38 17.07 -1.35
N GLN A 420 -6.27 16.63 -0.09
CA GLN A 420 -5.07 15.96 0.40
C GLN A 420 -4.84 14.60 -0.28
N LEU A 421 -5.87 13.93 -0.78
CA LEU A 421 -5.69 12.71 -1.57
C LEU A 421 -4.79 12.95 -2.79
N MET A 422 -4.91 14.11 -3.44
CA MET A 422 -4.19 14.45 -4.67
C MET A 422 -3.00 15.39 -4.43
N LEU A 423 -3.13 16.31 -3.46
CA LEU A 423 -2.18 17.41 -3.24
C LEU A 423 -1.50 17.28 -1.85
N ARG A 424 -0.80 16.18 -1.63
CA ARG A 424 -0.04 15.89 -0.41
C ARG A 424 1.46 16.18 -0.58
N PRO A 425 2.23 16.50 0.47
CA PRO A 425 1.79 16.74 1.86
C PRO A 425 1.20 18.15 2.06
N LYS A 426 1.23 18.98 1.04
CA LYS A 426 0.67 20.35 1.00
C LYS A 426 0.34 20.71 -0.45
N VAL A 427 -0.51 21.72 -0.64
CA VAL A 427 -0.81 22.25 -1.97
C VAL A 427 0.43 22.94 -2.52
N THR A 428 1.10 22.31 -3.50
CA THR A 428 2.33 22.83 -4.13
C THR A 428 2.63 22.08 -5.42
N LEU A 429 3.33 22.73 -6.35
CA LEU A 429 3.88 22.10 -7.55
C LEU A 429 5.18 21.32 -7.25
N PHE A 430 5.77 21.49 -6.07
CA PHE A 430 7.04 20.86 -5.65
C PHE A 430 6.85 20.05 -4.37
N PRO A 431 6.06 18.96 -4.39
CA PRO A 431 5.67 18.23 -3.18
C PRO A 431 6.83 17.54 -2.45
N TYR A 432 7.95 17.31 -3.12
CA TYR A 432 9.13 16.65 -2.54
C TYR A 432 10.14 17.64 -1.95
N ALA A 433 10.05 18.93 -2.29
CA ALA A 433 10.91 19.97 -1.75
C ALA A 433 10.32 20.60 -0.49
N THR A 434 11.18 21.03 0.43
CA THR A 434 10.79 21.78 1.62
C THR A 434 11.17 23.27 1.49
N LYS A 435 11.00 24.04 2.57
CA LYS A 435 11.53 25.41 2.64
C LYS A 435 13.06 25.43 2.79
N HIS A 436 13.63 24.37 3.35
CA HIS A 436 15.08 24.25 3.46
C HIS A 436 15.67 23.73 2.15
N PRO A 437 16.67 24.43 1.55
CA PRO A 437 17.15 24.13 0.20
C PRO A 437 17.78 22.75 0.04
N ALA A 438 18.28 22.15 1.10
CA ALA A 438 18.91 20.83 1.08
C ALA A 438 17.99 19.71 1.61
N VAL A 439 16.77 20.00 2.09
CA VAL A 439 15.89 18.99 2.72
C VAL A 439 14.71 18.65 1.82
N PHE A 440 14.51 17.34 1.60
CA PHE A 440 13.49 16.78 0.73
C PHE A 440 12.68 15.70 1.48
N ILE A 441 11.47 15.42 1.02
CA ILE A 441 10.60 14.36 1.53
C ILE A 441 10.26 13.36 0.41
N CYS A 442 10.27 12.05 0.73
CA CYS A 442 9.99 10.99 -0.25
C CYS A 442 9.03 9.91 0.27
N SER A 443 8.38 10.15 1.41
CA SER A 443 7.50 9.15 2.04
C SER A 443 6.15 8.99 1.33
N SER A 444 5.35 8.03 1.80
CA SER A 444 3.95 7.81 1.38
C SER A 444 3.06 9.06 1.52
N ALA A 445 3.50 10.05 2.30
CA ALA A 445 2.85 11.36 2.40
C ALA A 445 3.06 12.25 1.17
N THR A 446 3.81 11.81 0.16
CA THR A 446 4.01 12.53 -1.10
C THR A 446 3.35 11.80 -2.27
N PRO A 447 3.06 12.45 -3.40
CA PRO A 447 2.53 11.76 -4.58
C PRO A 447 3.42 10.57 -5.01
N PRO A 448 2.87 9.51 -5.56
CA PRO A 448 1.45 9.26 -5.84
C PRO A 448 0.63 8.86 -4.61
N GLY A 449 1.22 8.76 -3.44
CA GLY A 449 0.55 8.39 -2.20
C GLY A 449 1.01 7.04 -1.64
N PRO A 450 0.19 6.42 -0.76
CA PRO A 450 0.53 5.16 -0.11
C PRO A 450 0.57 3.99 -1.08
N GLY A 451 1.39 3.00 -0.71
CA GLY A 451 1.63 1.76 -1.45
C GLY A 451 3.12 1.44 -1.50
N VAL A 452 3.43 0.14 -1.60
CA VAL A 452 4.81 -0.33 -1.74
C VAL A 452 5.17 -0.35 -3.23
N HIS A 453 5.53 0.80 -3.77
CA HIS A 453 5.85 0.98 -5.19
C HIS A 453 7.11 1.83 -5.45
N GLY A 454 7.72 2.43 -4.42
CA GLY A 454 8.94 3.22 -4.53
C GLY A 454 8.83 4.52 -5.36
N MET A 455 7.67 4.83 -5.93
CA MET A 455 7.53 5.99 -6.83
C MET A 455 7.71 7.34 -6.13
N SER A 456 7.33 7.46 -4.86
CA SER A 456 7.60 8.69 -4.08
C SER A 456 9.11 8.92 -3.96
N GLY A 457 9.86 7.85 -3.67
CA GLY A 457 11.34 7.89 -3.65
C GLY A 457 11.95 8.22 -5.00
N HIS A 458 11.48 7.56 -6.07
CA HIS A 458 11.93 7.82 -7.44
C HIS A 458 11.73 9.29 -7.86
N ASN A 459 10.57 9.85 -7.57
CA ASN A 459 10.25 11.24 -7.92
C ASN A 459 11.04 12.23 -7.05
N ALA A 460 11.20 11.95 -5.75
CA ALA A 460 12.04 12.77 -4.87
C ALA A 460 13.50 12.77 -5.31
N ALA A 461 14.05 11.61 -5.70
CA ALA A 461 15.41 11.51 -6.24
C ALA A 461 15.60 12.37 -7.49
N LYS A 462 14.58 12.49 -8.37
CA LYS A 462 14.64 13.41 -9.51
C LYS A 462 14.71 14.87 -9.06
N ALA A 463 13.99 15.25 -8.01
CA ALA A 463 14.03 16.60 -7.47
C ALA A 463 15.42 16.92 -6.87
N VAL A 464 15.96 15.99 -6.10
CA VAL A 464 17.34 16.08 -5.54
C VAL A 464 18.38 16.18 -6.66
N TRP A 465 18.33 15.30 -7.64
CA TRP A 465 19.25 15.31 -8.79
C TRP A 465 19.27 16.65 -9.52
N ARG A 466 18.10 17.23 -9.81
CA ARG A 466 17.99 18.54 -10.44
C ARG A 466 18.66 19.62 -9.59
N ARG A 467 18.48 19.56 -8.28
CA ARG A 467 19.07 20.51 -7.32
C ARG A 467 20.60 20.38 -7.28
N LEU A 468 21.12 19.13 -7.21
CA LEU A 468 22.56 18.88 -7.12
C LEU A 468 23.31 19.26 -8.38
N ARG A 469 22.65 19.22 -9.54
CA ARG A 469 23.25 19.66 -10.82
C ARG A 469 23.20 21.16 -11.06
N ALA A 470 22.30 21.86 -10.40
CA ALA A 470 22.19 23.31 -10.51
C ALA A 470 23.07 24.07 -9.50
N ALA A 471 23.65 23.36 -8.53
CA ALA A 471 24.59 23.86 -7.54
C ALA A 471 26.03 23.45 -7.91
#